data_fc7e9ee97d85851d3e1a4a868aa5cd44
#
_entry.id   fc7e9ee97d85851d3e1a4a868aa5cd44
#
_cell.length_a   1.000
_cell.length_b   1.000
_cell.length_c   1.000
_cell.angle_alpha   90.00
_cell.angle_beta   90.00
_cell.angle_gamma   90.00
#
_symmetry.space_group_name_H-M   'P 1'
#
loop_
_entity.id
_entity.type
_entity.pdbx_description
1 polymer ?
#
loop_
_entity_poly.entity_id
_entity_poly.type
_entity_poly.pdbx_seq_one_letter_code
_entity_poly.pdbx_strand_id
1 'polypeptide(L)'
;MNIKLITIDGSTQKSGIAYFCNGKYKAHHLLDYSKDKNIDSRFNKMASGIWSLLDIYNPNIIYMEETYTARNPQTTKVLTRLQGVVYAWCMKHECEFNTIRPTQWRKCLNFSQGKNVKRDALKEQSIQYVLDNFGLTVNDDEADAICIADAVIKLFEDKS
;
A
#
# COMPACT_ATOMS: atom_id res chain seq x y z
N MET A 1 -2.77 -17.92 -16.02
CA MET A 1 -3.61 -16.85 -15.43
C MET A 1 -2.74 -15.65 -15.19
N ASN A 2 -3.14 -14.47 -15.63
CA ASN A 2 -2.37 -13.26 -15.36
C ASN A 2 -2.69 -12.75 -13.96
N ILE A 3 -1.75 -12.84 -13.03
CA ILE A 3 -1.90 -12.32 -11.67
C ILE A 3 -1.56 -10.83 -11.69
N LYS A 4 -2.56 -9.99 -11.48
CA LYS A 4 -2.46 -8.54 -11.35
C LYS A 4 -2.62 -8.16 -9.89
N LEU A 5 -1.54 -7.73 -9.28
CA LEU A 5 -1.49 -7.32 -7.87
C LEU A 5 -1.43 -5.80 -7.77
N ILE A 6 -2.29 -5.23 -6.95
CA ILE A 6 -2.13 -3.87 -6.45
C ILE A 6 -1.87 -3.91 -4.94
N THR A 7 -0.94 -3.10 -4.50
CA THR A 7 -0.67 -2.86 -3.09
C THR A 7 -0.81 -1.38 -2.77
N ILE A 8 -1.34 -1.08 -1.59
CA ILE A 8 -1.68 0.27 -1.16
C ILE A 8 -1.13 0.50 0.26
N ASP A 9 -0.22 1.47 0.38
CA ASP A 9 0.09 2.10 1.65
C ASP A 9 -0.85 3.30 1.82
N GLY A 10 -1.93 3.11 2.59
CA GLY A 10 -3.11 3.96 2.58
C GLY A 10 -3.13 5.02 3.68
N SER A 11 -3.32 6.27 3.27
CA SER A 11 -3.66 7.38 4.15
C SER A 11 -4.58 8.34 3.40
N THR A 12 -5.25 9.27 4.11
CA THR A 12 -6.05 10.29 3.44
C THR A 12 -5.25 11.49 2.97
N GLN A 13 -4.02 11.63 3.42
CA GLN A 13 -3.13 12.72 2.99
C GLN A 13 -2.32 12.31 1.78
N LYS A 14 -1.58 11.21 1.90
CA LYS A 14 -0.76 10.64 0.85
C LYS A 14 -0.94 9.14 0.85
N SER A 15 -1.16 8.55 -0.30
CA SER A 15 -1.19 7.10 -0.47
C SER A 15 -0.26 6.68 -1.59
N GLY A 16 0.61 5.74 -1.29
CA GLY A 16 1.41 5.04 -2.29
C GLY A 16 0.65 3.85 -2.84
N ILE A 17 0.68 3.66 -4.14
CA ILE A 17 0.07 2.54 -4.84
C ILE A 17 1.11 1.90 -5.74
N ALA A 18 1.27 0.58 -5.69
CA ALA A 18 2.13 -0.16 -6.60
C ALA A 18 1.33 -1.21 -7.38
N TYR A 19 1.67 -1.36 -8.65
CA TYR A 19 1.08 -2.35 -9.55
C TYR A 19 2.13 -3.33 -10.06
N PHE A 20 1.86 -4.61 -9.87
CA PHE A 20 2.66 -5.73 -10.36
C PHE A 20 1.81 -6.66 -11.21
N CYS A 21 2.43 -7.24 -12.23
CA CYS A 21 1.79 -8.24 -13.06
C CYS A 21 2.70 -9.45 -13.21
N ASN A 22 2.21 -10.63 -12.84
CA ASN A 22 2.95 -11.90 -12.85
C ASN A 22 4.29 -11.80 -12.09
N GLY A 23 4.25 -11.24 -10.88
CA GLY A 23 5.41 -11.04 -10.02
C GLY A 23 6.38 -9.93 -10.47
N LYS A 24 6.10 -9.21 -11.55
CA LYS A 24 6.98 -8.16 -12.09
C LYS A 24 6.39 -6.78 -11.85
N TYR A 25 7.22 -5.88 -11.34
CA TYR A 25 6.89 -4.47 -11.23
C TYR A 25 6.45 -3.87 -12.58
N LYS A 26 5.42 -3.02 -12.57
CA LYS A 26 4.88 -2.34 -13.74
C LYS A 26 4.75 -0.83 -13.56
N ALA A 27 4.19 -0.40 -12.44
CA ALA A 27 3.95 1.01 -12.17
C ALA A 27 3.82 1.28 -10.67
N HIS A 28 3.97 2.52 -10.29
CA HIS A 28 3.61 3.06 -8.98
C HIS A 28 2.99 4.44 -9.12
N HIS A 29 2.25 4.85 -8.11
CA HIS A 29 1.59 6.16 -8.05
C HIS A 29 1.63 6.71 -6.64
N LEU A 30 1.75 8.03 -6.55
CA LEU A 30 1.50 8.80 -5.34
C LEU A 30 0.22 9.61 -5.53
N LEU A 31 -0.77 9.37 -4.67
CA LEU A 31 -1.91 10.28 -4.53
C LEU A 31 -1.62 11.21 -3.34
N ASP A 32 -1.44 12.49 -3.61
CA ASP A 32 -1.12 13.50 -2.59
C ASP A 32 -2.20 14.58 -2.53
N TYR A 33 -2.98 14.54 -1.47
CA TYR A 33 -4.01 15.53 -1.15
C TYR A 33 -3.73 16.25 0.17
N SER A 34 -2.48 16.25 0.65
CA SER A 34 -2.08 16.81 1.94
C SER A 34 -2.34 18.32 2.08
N LYS A 35 -2.43 19.03 0.97
CA LYS A 35 -2.75 20.47 0.94
C LYS A 35 -4.23 20.76 1.24
N ASP A 36 -5.12 19.80 1.00
CA ASP A 36 -6.54 19.94 1.34
C ASP A 36 -6.73 19.78 2.87
N LYS A 37 -7.15 20.84 3.52
CA LYS A 37 -7.34 20.84 4.98
C LYS A 37 -8.70 20.30 5.42
N ASN A 38 -9.66 20.19 4.51
CA ASN A 38 -10.96 19.59 4.80
C ASN A 38 -10.85 18.07 4.75
N ILE A 39 -11.14 17.42 5.87
CA ILE A 39 -10.98 15.96 6.06
C ILE A 39 -11.89 15.18 5.11
N ASP A 40 -13.15 15.60 4.97
CA ASP A 40 -14.12 14.89 4.12
C ASP A 40 -13.81 15.07 2.64
N SER A 41 -13.45 16.30 2.22
CA SER A 41 -12.99 16.59 0.85
C SER A 41 -11.77 15.75 0.50
N ARG A 42 -10.77 15.73 1.38
CA ARG A 42 -9.54 14.95 1.21
C ARG A 42 -9.81 13.46 1.13
N PHE A 43 -10.69 12.93 2.00
CA PHE A 43 -11.13 11.54 1.94
C PHE A 43 -11.77 11.20 0.60
N ASN A 44 -12.72 12.03 0.13
CA ASN A 44 -13.41 11.80 -1.13
C ASN A 44 -12.45 11.79 -2.32
N LYS A 45 -11.50 12.72 -2.36
CA LYS A 45 -10.46 12.76 -3.40
C LYS A 45 -9.58 11.51 -3.37
N MET A 46 -9.15 11.09 -2.19
CA MET A 46 -8.32 9.90 -2.03
C MET A 46 -9.07 8.63 -2.46
N ALA A 47 -10.29 8.45 -1.98
CA ALA A 47 -11.14 7.32 -2.33
C ALA A 47 -11.40 7.27 -3.85
N SER A 48 -11.74 8.40 -4.48
CA SER A 48 -11.95 8.50 -5.91
C SER A 48 -10.67 8.24 -6.71
N GLY A 49 -9.53 8.76 -6.26
CA GLY A 49 -8.24 8.54 -6.92
C GLY A 49 -7.81 7.07 -6.89
N ILE A 50 -7.95 6.40 -5.74
CA ILE A 50 -7.69 4.96 -5.63
C ILE A 50 -8.64 4.19 -6.55
N TRP A 51 -9.94 4.45 -6.49
CA TRP A 51 -10.95 3.79 -7.31
C TRP A 51 -10.63 3.89 -8.80
N SER A 52 -10.24 5.08 -9.28
CA SER A 52 -9.84 5.30 -10.67
C SER A 52 -8.64 4.45 -11.08
N LEU A 53 -7.63 4.31 -10.21
CA LEU A 53 -6.48 3.44 -10.49
C LEU A 53 -6.87 1.96 -10.51
N LEU A 54 -7.78 1.54 -9.62
CA LEU A 54 -8.30 0.18 -9.62
C LEU A 54 -9.06 -0.13 -10.92
N ASP A 55 -9.86 0.80 -11.43
CA ASP A 55 -10.57 0.65 -12.71
C ASP A 55 -9.60 0.55 -13.90
N ILE A 56 -8.51 1.33 -13.88
CA ILE A 56 -7.49 1.32 -14.94
C ILE A 56 -6.74 -0.01 -14.97
N TYR A 57 -6.28 -0.50 -13.81
CA TYR A 57 -5.44 -1.69 -13.74
C TYR A 57 -6.23 -3.00 -13.68
N ASN A 58 -7.46 -2.94 -13.21
CA ASN A 58 -8.35 -4.09 -13.01
C ASN A 58 -7.62 -5.28 -12.36
N PRO A 59 -7.16 -5.14 -11.11
CA PRO A 59 -6.38 -6.16 -10.42
C PRO A 59 -7.21 -7.39 -10.08
N ASN A 60 -6.54 -8.54 -9.91
CA ASN A 60 -7.14 -9.76 -9.37
C ASN A 60 -7.02 -9.83 -7.85
N ILE A 61 -5.98 -9.20 -7.31
CA ILE A 61 -5.64 -9.24 -5.89
C ILE A 61 -5.22 -7.84 -5.44
N ILE A 62 -5.72 -7.43 -4.28
CA ILE A 62 -5.29 -6.20 -3.61
C ILE A 62 -4.80 -6.53 -2.20
N TYR A 63 -3.67 -5.93 -1.83
CA TYR A 63 -3.19 -5.88 -0.46
C TYR A 63 -3.13 -4.44 0.03
N MET A 64 -3.67 -4.19 1.21
CA MET A 64 -3.48 -2.94 1.94
C MET A 64 -2.70 -3.19 3.23
N GLU A 65 -1.91 -2.21 3.65
CA GLU A 65 -1.33 -2.27 4.99
C GLU A 65 -2.45 -2.27 6.03
N GLU A 66 -2.35 -3.18 7.02
CA GLU A 66 -3.36 -3.33 8.07
C GLU A 66 -3.44 -2.06 8.92
N THR A 67 -4.66 -1.58 9.12
CA THR A 67 -4.90 -0.42 9.98
C THR A 67 -4.84 -0.83 11.44
N TYR A 68 -3.87 -0.27 12.18
CA TYR A 68 -3.83 -0.40 13.63
C TYR A 68 -4.75 0.60 14.30
N THR A 69 -5.19 0.27 15.50
CA THR A 69 -5.84 1.25 16.38
C THR A 69 -4.83 2.36 16.68
N ALA A 70 -4.96 3.47 15.97
CA ALA A 70 -4.11 4.63 16.17
C ALA A 70 -4.41 5.26 17.55
N ARG A 71 -3.44 6.01 18.11
CA ARG A 71 -3.66 6.82 19.30
C ARG A 71 -4.82 7.79 19.13
N ASN A 72 -5.04 8.24 17.91
CA ASN A 72 -6.18 9.09 17.54
C ASN A 72 -7.29 8.23 16.91
N PRO A 73 -8.45 8.06 17.59
CA PRO A 73 -9.58 7.30 17.07
C PRO A 73 -10.10 7.81 15.73
N GLN A 74 -9.98 9.11 15.47
CA GLN A 74 -10.41 9.71 14.21
C GLN A 74 -9.57 9.20 13.03
N THR A 75 -8.28 9.08 13.20
CA THR A 75 -7.38 8.49 12.19
C THR A 75 -7.78 7.06 11.89
N THR A 76 -8.03 6.24 12.91
CA THR A 76 -8.48 4.85 12.74
C THR A 76 -9.78 4.78 11.94
N LYS A 77 -10.78 5.61 12.29
CA LYS A 77 -12.08 5.65 11.58
C LYS A 77 -11.92 5.95 10.11
N VAL A 78 -11.10 6.94 9.77
CA VAL A 78 -10.91 7.37 8.38
C VAL A 78 -10.17 6.31 7.57
N LEU A 79 -9.13 5.68 8.12
CA LEU A 79 -8.41 4.60 7.47
C LEU A 79 -9.28 3.36 7.26
N THR A 80 -10.10 3.00 8.25
CA THR A 80 -11.04 1.88 8.11
C THR A 80 -12.09 2.14 7.04
N ARG A 81 -12.58 3.39 6.91
CA ARG A 81 -13.48 3.77 5.81
C ARG A 81 -12.80 3.62 4.46
N LEU A 82 -11.53 4.02 4.34
CA LEU A 82 -10.77 3.90 3.10
C LEU A 82 -10.57 2.44 2.70
N GLN A 83 -10.25 1.55 3.65
CA GLN A 83 -10.23 0.11 3.41
C GLN A 83 -11.59 -0.41 2.95
N GLY A 84 -12.68 0.06 3.56
CA GLY A 84 -14.04 -0.30 3.18
C GLY A 84 -14.38 0.09 1.74
N VAL A 85 -13.91 1.25 1.27
CA VAL A 85 -14.08 1.69 -0.13
C VAL A 85 -13.36 0.74 -1.09
N VAL A 86 -12.12 0.36 -0.79
CA VAL A 86 -11.34 -0.58 -1.61
C VAL A 86 -11.98 -1.97 -1.59
N TYR A 87 -12.40 -2.44 -0.42
CA TYR A 87 -13.09 -3.71 -0.28
C TYR A 87 -14.41 -3.75 -1.09
N ALA A 88 -15.19 -2.67 -1.09
CA ALA A 88 -16.41 -2.57 -1.88
C ALA A 88 -16.13 -2.65 -3.39
N TRP A 89 -15.03 -2.03 -3.86
CA TRP A 89 -14.58 -2.20 -5.24
C TRP A 89 -14.26 -3.66 -5.55
N CYS A 90 -13.54 -4.34 -4.66
CA CYS A 90 -13.18 -5.76 -4.80
C CYS A 90 -14.41 -6.66 -4.91
N MET A 91 -15.41 -6.45 -4.04
CA MET A 91 -16.68 -7.21 -4.09
C MET A 91 -17.37 -7.06 -5.44
N LYS A 92 -17.39 -5.85 -6.00
CA LYS A 92 -18.03 -5.57 -7.29
C LYS A 92 -17.29 -6.20 -8.48
N HIS A 93 -15.97 -6.32 -8.39
CA HIS A 93 -15.10 -6.73 -9.50
C HIS A 93 -14.52 -8.16 -9.33
N GLU A 94 -15.03 -8.94 -8.38
CA GLU A 94 -14.54 -10.29 -8.08
C GLU A 94 -13.03 -10.35 -7.82
N CYS A 95 -12.51 -9.30 -7.16
CA CYS A 95 -11.11 -9.14 -6.80
C CYS A 95 -10.88 -9.61 -5.36
N GLU A 96 -9.81 -10.32 -5.10
CA GLU A 96 -9.43 -10.73 -3.76
C GLU A 96 -8.86 -9.54 -2.98
N PHE A 97 -9.40 -9.28 -1.76
CA PHE A 97 -8.93 -8.24 -0.87
C PHE A 97 -8.26 -8.82 0.36
N ASN A 98 -7.04 -8.38 0.65
CA ASN A 98 -6.26 -8.80 1.81
C ASN A 98 -5.64 -7.61 2.53
N THR A 99 -5.28 -7.84 3.79
CA THR A 99 -4.44 -6.92 4.56
C THR A 99 -3.13 -7.58 4.97
N ILE A 100 -2.09 -6.79 5.18
CA ILE A 100 -0.79 -7.26 5.65
C ILE A 100 -0.26 -6.33 6.73
N ARG A 101 0.30 -6.90 7.80
CA ARG A 101 0.88 -6.11 8.90
C ARG A 101 2.23 -5.51 8.48
N PRO A 102 2.53 -4.26 8.91
CA PRO A 102 3.85 -3.67 8.69
C PRO A 102 5.00 -4.56 9.17
N THR A 103 4.85 -5.17 10.33
CA THR A 103 5.88 -6.07 10.88
C THR A 103 6.09 -7.32 10.05
N GLN A 104 5.06 -7.80 9.36
CA GLN A 104 5.10 -9.01 8.54
C GLN A 104 5.85 -8.76 7.23
N TRP A 105 5.48 -7.73 6.47
CA TRP A 105 6.14 -7.47 5.21
C TRP A 105 7.59 -6.98 5.39
N ARG A 106 7.85 -6.17 6.44
CA ARG A 106 9.22 -5.74 6.78
C ARG A 106 10.11 -6.93 7.18
N LYS A 107 9.57 -7.87 7.93
CA LYS A 107 10.28 -9.12 8.28
C LYS A 107 10.61 -9.94 7.03
N CYS A 108 9.67 -10.07 6.10
CA CYS A 108 9.86 -10.79 4.84
C CYS A 108 11.01 -10.20 4.01
N LEU A 109 11.18 -8.88 4.05
CA LEU A 109 12.24 -8.16 3.35
C LEU A 109 13.53 -7.99 4.18
N ASN A 110 13.62 -8.62 5.35
CA ASN A 110 14.76 -8.53 6.27
C ASN A 110 15.05 -7.11 6.77
N PHE A 111 14.03 -6.27 6.92
CA PHE A 111 14.19 -4.94 7.48
C PHE A 111 14.44 -4.98 8.98
N SER A 112 15.34 -4.13 9.46
CA SER A 112 15.55 -3.91 10.89
C SER A 112 14.32 -3.29 11.51
N GLN A 113 13.80 -3.92 12.58
CA GLN A 113 12.57 -3.50 13.26
C GLN A 113 12.78 -3.58 14.78
N GLY A 114 11.86 -3.01 15.53
CA GLY A 114 11.82 -3.10 16.98
C GLY A 114 11.82 -1.73 17.66
N LYS A 115 11.83 -1.75 18.99
CA LYS A 115 11.69 -0.54 19.82
C LYS A 115 12.78 0.53 19.60
N ASN A 116 13.97 0.09 19.17
CA ASN A 116 15.12 0.97 18.95
C ASN A 116 15.23 1.51 17.51
N VAL A 117 14.37 1.06 16.59
CA VAL A 117 14.37 1.53 15.21
C VAL A 117 13.38 2.68 15.08
N LYS A 118 13.90 3.87 14.79
CA LYS A 118 13.10 5.08 14.59
C LYS A 118 12.28 4.99 13.30
N ARG A 119 11.16 5.71 13.26
CA ARG A 119 10.26 5.75 12.09
C ARG A 119 11.00 6.18 10.82
N ASP A 120 11.88 7.17 10.92
CA ASP A 120 12.63 7.66 9.75
C ASP A 120 13.59 6.59 9.20
N ALA A 121 14.22 5.80 10.08
CA ALA A 121 15.05 4.68 9.66
C ALA A 121 14.25 3.56 8.96
N LEU A 122 12.99 3.34 9.32
CA LEU A 122 12.10 2.42 8.60
C LEU A 122 11.79 2.93 7.20
N LYS A 123 11.53 4.22 7.05
CA LYS A 123 11.28 4.86 5.74
C LYS A 123 12.52 4.80 4.85
N GLU A 124 13.68 5.09 5.40
CA GLU A 124 14.95 5.01 4.66
C GLU A 124 15.22 3.59 4.15
N GLN A 125 14.93 2.57 4.95
CA GLN A 125 15.07 1.17 4.53
C GLN A 125 14.20 0.85 3.32
N SER A 126 12.92 1.30 3.29
CA SER A 126 12.02 1.09 2.16
C SER A 126 12.53 1.78 0.91
N ILE A 127 12.93 3.05 1.01
CA ILE A 127 13.47 3.84 -0.11
C ILE A 127 14.73 3.19 -0.67
N GLN A 128 15.67 2.80 0.20
CA GLN A 128 16.91 2.15 -0.22
C GLN A 128 16.65 0.79 -0.85
N TYR A 129 15.73 0.00 -0.28
CA TYR A 129 15.34 -1.29 -0.84
C TYR A 129 14.82 -1.16 -2.28
N VAL A 130 13.96 -0.18 -2.52
CA VAL A 130 13.38 0.07 -3.85
C VAL A 130 14.45 0.55 -4.83
N LEU A 131 15.38 1.40 -4.39
CA LEU A 131 16.51 1.81 -5.21
C LEU A 131 17.39 0.61 -5.61
N ASP A 132 17.73 -0.25 -4.65
CA ASP A 132 18.66 -1.37 -4.86
C ASP A 132 18.05 -2.49 -5.72
N ASN A 133 16.74 -2.78 -5.55
CA ASN A 133 16.10 -3.92 -6.19
C ASN A 133 15.33 -3.57 -7.47
N PHE A 134 14.88 -2.33 -7.62
CA PHE A 134 14.07 -1.86 -8.76
C PHE A 134 14.71 -0.72 -9.53
N GLY A 135 15.78 -0.10 -9.02
CA GLY A 135 16.45 1.04 -9.66
C GLY A 135 15.59 2.32 -9.67
N LEU A 136 14.64 2.45 -8.76
CA LEU A 136 13.67 3.55 -8.71
C LEU A 136 14.01 4.52 -7.59
N THR A 137 13.90 5.81 -7.89
CA THR A 137 13.95 6.90 -6.89
C THR A 137 12.52 7.32 -6.59
N VAL A 138 12.06 7.03 -5.38
CA VAL A 138 10.66 7.24 -4.94
C VAL A 138 10.62 7.85 -3.54
N ASN A 139 9.47 8.37 -3.13
CA ASN A 139 9.26 8.75 -1.73
C ASN A 139 8.91 7.54 -0.84
N ASP A 140 8.74 7.78 0.45
CA ASP A 140 8.47 6.74 1.44
C ASP A 140 7.11 6.03 1.23
N ASP A 141 6.05 6.76 0.87
CA ASP A 141 4.72 6.15 0.66
C ASP A 141 4.71 5.23 -0.58
N GLU A 142 5.36 5.66 -1.67
CA GLU A 142 5.55 4.84 -2.87
C GLU A 142 6.47 3.65 -2.60
N ALA A 143 7.55 3.88 -1.84
CA ALA A 143 8.49 2.83 -1.48
C ALA A 143 7.81 1.74 -0.63
N ASP A 144 7.02 2.12 0.37
CA ASP A 144 6.30 1.16 1.20
C ASP A 144 5.30 0.33 0.37
N ALA A 145 4.56 0.95 -0.55
CA ALA A 145 3.66 0.22 -1.45
C ALA A 145 4.41 -0.81 -2.32
N ILE A 146 5.56 -0.44 -2.91
CA ILE A 146 6.38 -1.36 -3.71
C ILE A 146 6.95 -2.49 -2.84
N CYS A 147 7.44 -2.18 -1.64
CA CYS A 147 7.95 -3.16 -0.69
C CYS A 147 6.86 -4.16 -0.25
N ILE A 148 5.64 -3.68 0.01
CA ILE A 148 4.50 -4.56 0.32
C ILE A 148 4.26 -5.54 -0.83
N ALA A 149 4.28 -5.07 -2.08
CA ALA A 149 4.07 -5.93 -3.26
C ALA A 149 5.14 -7.01 -3.37
N ASP A 150 6.41 -6.65 -3.23
CA ASP A 150 7.53 -7.60 -3.33
C ASP A 150 7.48 -8.62 -2.18
N ALA A 151 7.16 -8.19 -0.96
CA ALA A 151 6.98 -9.09 0.17
C ALA A 151 5.81 -10.07 -0.04
N VAL A 152 4.68 -9.60 -0.56
CA VAL A 152 3.52 -10.45 -0.88
C VAL A 152 3.89 -11.51 -1.91
N ILE A 153 4.61 -11.13 -2.97
CA ILE A 153 5.06 -12.06 -4.01
C ILE A 153 5.97 -13.15 -3.42
N LYS A 154 6.97 -12.77 -2.61
CA LYS A 154 7.86 -13.72 -1.93
C LYS A 154 7.09 -14.67 -0.99
N LEU A 155 6.10 -14.18 -0.25
CA LEU A 155 5.26 -15.00 0.61
C LEU A 155 4.37 -15.99 -0.17
N PHE A 156 4.03 -15.71 -1.42
CA PHE A 156 3.35 -16.67 -2.30
C PHE A 156 4.31 -17.74 -2.82
N GLU A 157 5.52 -17.35 -3.21
CA GLU A 157 6.55 -18.29 -3.69
C GLU A 157 6.97 -19.29 -2.61
N ASP A 158 7.12 -18.84 -1.36
CA ASP A 158 7.46 -19.70 -0.22
C ASP A 158 6.38 -20.74 0.14
N LYS A 159 5.15 -20.57 -0.35
CA LYS A 159 4.03 -21.49 -0.10
C LYS A 159 3.76 -22.48 -1.25
N SER A 160 4.45 -22.29 -2.37
CA SER A 160 4.31 -23.11 -3.58
C SER A 160 5.33 -24.22 -3.65
#